data_ad4e44259be3de6a9d6ce5945d2ae726
#
_entry.id   ad4e44259be3de6a9d6ce5945d2ae726
#
_cell.length_a   1.000
_cell.length_b   1.000
_cell.length_c   1.000
_cell.angle_alpha   90.00
_cell.angle_beta   90.00
_cell.angle_gamma   90.00
#
_symmetry.space_group_name_H-M   'P 1'
#
loop_
_entity.id
_entity.type
_entity.pdbx_description
1 polymer ?
#
loop_
_entity_poly.entity_id
_entity_poly.type
_entity_poly.pdbx_seq_one_letter_code
_entity_poly.pdbx_strand_id
1 'polypeptide(L)'
;PGESMAEWWMEGALECLTDPADPVGRVLRQKCRLHVVPNANPDGSVRGHLRTNAAGVNLNREWHEPTPERSPEVLAIRNAMDETGVVFAMDVHGDEAIAAVFLAGFEGIPSWSQELQEKYLRYRAILDRRTPDFQTKKGYPVAPPGRANLAMSTNQIAERFGACAMTLEMPFKDNDDLPDPARGWSPDRSRLLARDCLAALAEWLEG
;
A
#
# COMPACT_ATOMS: atom_id res chain seq x y z
N PRO A 1 -11.19 7.39 -2.23
CA PRO A 1 -11.22 8.87 -2.24
C PRO A 1 -11.37 9.51 -0.86
N GLY A 2 -11.96 8.79 0.12
CA GLY A 2 -12.10 9.30 1.49
C GLY A 2 -10.82 9.29 2.34
N GLU A 3 -9.76 8.72 1.83
CA GLU A 3 -8.52 8.43 2.57
C GLU A 3 -7.40 9.40 2.16
N SER A 4 -7.58 10.71 2.44
CA SER A 4 -6.67 11.78 2.01
C SER A 4 -5.23 11.64 2.51
N MET A 5 -5.00 10.89 3.61
CA MET A 5 -3.66 10.60 4.11
C MET A 5 -2.82 9.80 3.09
N ALA A 6 -3.47 8.99 2.25
CA ALA A 6 -2.79 8.25 1.17
C ALA A 6 -2.29 9.19 0.06
N GLU A 7 -3.03 10.27 -0.23
CA GLU A 7 -2.59 11.31 -1.17
C GLU A 7 -1.33 12.03 -0.66
N TRP A 8 -1.32 12.44 0.62
CA TRP A 8 -0.14 13.06 1.23
C TRP A 8 1.05 12.11 1.33
N TRP A 9 0.80 10.84 1.58
CA TRP A 9 1.84 9.81 1.51
C TRP A 9 2.43 9.74 0.10
N MET A 10 1.58 9.69 -0.93
CA MET A 10 2.02 9.64 -2.32
C MET A 10 2.82 10.88 -2.73
N GLU A 11 2.44 12.06 -2.24
CA GLU A 11 3.21 13.29 -2.47
C GLU A 11 4.65 13.16 -1.90
N GLY A 12 4.79 12.71 -0.65
CA GLY A 12 6.11 12.47 -0.06
C GLY A 12 6.92 11.39 -0.77
N ALA A 13 6.25 10.35 -1.29
CA ALA A 13 6.90 9.33 -2.10
C ALA A 13 7.41 9.89 -3.43
N LEU A 14 6.60 10.68 -4.13
CA LEU A 14 6.99 11.29 -5.39
C LEU A 14 8.12 12.32 -5.21
N GLU A 15 8.10 13.13 -4.15
CA GLU A 15 9.21 14.03 -3.81
C GLU A 15 10.52 13.25 -3.69
N CYS A 16 10.54 12.16 -2.93
CA CYS A 16 11.72 11.31 -2.78
C CYS A 16 12.15 10.67 -4.11
N LEU A 17 11.18 10.11 -4.85
CA LEU A 17 11.47 9.37 -6.09
C LEU A 17 11.88 10.26 -7.27
N THR A 18 11.48 11.52 -7.30
CA THR A 18 11.77 12.44 -8.42
C THR A 18 12.95 13.37 -8.16
N ASP A 19 13.35 13.58 -6.90
CA ASP A 19 14.54 14.36 -6.58
C ASP A 19 15.82 13.60 -6.99
N PRO A 20 16.62 14.13 -7.96
CA PRO A 20 17.87 13.49 -8.36
C PRO A 20 18.92 13.45 -7.25
N ALA A 21 18.83 14.33 -6.26
CA ALA A 21 19.75 14.42 -5.14
C ALA A 21 19.38 13.47 -3.98
N ASP A 22 18.12 13.00 -3.92
CA ASP A 22 17.69 12.11 -2.84
C ASP A 22 18.42 10.74 -2.93
N PRO A 23 19.13 10.31 -1.89
CA PRO A 23 19.92 9.07 -1.92
C PRO A 23 19.04 7.81 -2.01
N VAL A 24 17.88 7.79 -1.35
CA VAL A 24 16.94 6.67 -1.38
C VAL A 24 16.29 6.57 -2.75
N GLY A 25 15.78 7.70 -3.26
CA GLY A 25 15.21 7.78 -4.61
C GLY A 25 16.19 7.33 -5.67
N ARG A 26 17.48 7.72 -5.55
CA ARG A 26 18.54 7.29 -6.48
C ARG A 26 18.76 5.78 -6.46
N VAL A 27 18.83 5.15 -5.29
CA VAL A 27 18.97 3.69 -5.16
C VAL A 27 17.80 2.98 -5.80
N LEU A 28 16.58 3.41 -5.50
CA LEU A 28 15.37 2.79 -6.04
C LEU A 28 15.28 2.93 -7.57
N ARG A 29 15.57 4.12 -8.14
CA ARG A 29 15.59 4.32 -9.60
C ARG A 29 16.66 3.49 -10.31
N GLN A 30 17.75 3.13 -9.62
CA GLN A 30 18.81 2.27 -10.18
C GLN A 30 18.46 0.79 -10.12
N LYS A 31 17.77 0.34 -9.07
CA LYS A 31 17.49 -1.08 -8.81
C LYS A 31 16.12 -1.53 -9.31
N CYS A 32 15.17 -0.62 -9.47
CA CYS A 32 13.77 -0.94 -9.75
C CYS A 32 13.23 -0.21 -10.98
N ARG A 33 12.31 -0.86 -11.69
CA ARG A 33 11.28 -0.17 -12.45
C ARG A 33 10.14 0.11 -11.49
N LEU A 34 9.83 1.38 -11.31
CA LEU A 34 8.79 1.83 -10.39
C LEU A 34 7.54 2.21 -11.20
N HIS A 35 6.42 1.60 -10.86
CA HIS A 35 5.10 1.96 -11.37
C HIS A 35 4.34 2.64 -10.24
N VAL A 36 3.87 3.86 -10.47
CA VAL A 36 3.20 4.67 -9.48
C VAL A 36 1.81 5.03 -9.98
N VAL A 37 0.80 4.73 -9.21
CA VAL A 37 -0.59 5.13 -9.45
C VAL A 37 -0.99 6.12 -8.37
N PRO A 38 -0.90 7.44 -8.63
CA PRO A 38 -1.13 8.45 -7.59
C PRO A 38 -2.57 8.46 -7.07
N ASN A 39 -3.53 8.15 -7.92
CA ASN A 39 -4.94 8.03 -7.56
C ASN A 39 -5.59 6.94 -8.40
N ALA A 40 -5.94 5.83 -7.76
CA ALA A 40 -6.59 4.71 -8.41
C ALA A 40 -8.08 4.94 -8.70
N ASN A 41 -8.70 5.97 -8.13
CA ASN A 41 -10.12 6.29 -8.29
C ASN A 41 -10.36 7.79 -8.56
N PRO A 42 -9.90 8.32 -9.69
CA PRO A 42 -9.99 9.76 -9.99
C PRO A 42 -11.43 10.26 -10.07
N ASP A 43 -12.32 9.49 -10.66
CA ASP A 43 -13.74 9.86 -10.78
C ASP A 43 -14.44 9.90 -9.42
N GLY A 44 -14.17 8.95 -8.55
CA GLY A 44 -14.68 8.94 -7.19
C GLY A 44 -14.17 10.13 -6.38
N SER A 45 -12.89 10.49 -6.55
CA SER A 45 -12.29 11.66 -5.90
C SER A 45 -12.98 12.96 -6.31
N VAL A 46 -13.16 13.18 -7.62
CA VAL A 46 -13.85 14.38 -8.15
C VAL A 46 -15.31 14.48 -7.67
N ARG A 47 -15.99 13.34 -7.56
CA ARG A 47 -17.41 13.29 -7.15
C ARG A 47 -17.60 13.28 -5.63
N GLY A 48 -16.55 13.20 -4.85
CA GLY A 48 -16.62 13.12 -3.39
C GLY A 48 -17.18 11.79 -2.87
N HIS A 49 -17.00 10.71 -3.60
CA HIS A 49 -17.37 9.37 -3.11
C HIS A 49 -16.40 8.92 -2.02
N LEU A 50 -16.91 8.22 -1.02
CA LEU A 50 -16.03 7.65 0.01
C LEU A 50 -15.15 6.54 -0.54
N ARG A 51 -15.72 5.62 -1.35
CA ARG A 51 -15.07 4.36 -1.72
C ARG A 51 -15.32 3.89 -3.15
N THR A 52 -16.41 4.31 -3.76
CA THR A 52 -16.82 3.81 -5.07
C THR A 52 -16.30 4.68 -6.23
N ASN A 53 -16.12 4.06 -7.39
CA ASN A 53 -15.82 4.76 -8.64
C ASN A 53 -17.09 5.37 -9.28
N ALA A 54 -16.98 5.86 -10.51
CA ALA A 54 -18.10 6.43 -11.27
C ALA A 54 -19.25 5.45 -11.51
N ALA A 55 -18.96 4.17 -11.61
CA ALA A 55 -19.95 3.10 -11.78
C ALA A 55 -20.61 2.65 -10.45
N GLY A 56 -20.28 3.28 -9.33
CA GLY A 56 -20.78 2.90 -8.01
C GLY A 56 -20.14 1.64 -7.43
N VAL A 57 -18.98 1.24 -7.94
CA VAL A 57 -18.29 -0.01 -7.60
C VAL A 57 -17.13 0.26 -6.67
N ASN A 58 -16.96 -0.56 -5.63
CA ASN A 58 -15.78 -0.54 -4.78
C ASN A 58 -14.62 -1.22 -5.50
N LEU A 59 -13.64 -0.43 -5.97
CA LEU A 59 -12.52 -0.92 -6.76
C LEU A 59 -11.67 -1.97 -6.01
N ASN A 60 -11.55 -1.88 -4.68
CA ASN A 60 -10.85 -2.89 -3.87
C ASN A 60 -11.71 -4.14 -3.59
N ARG A 61 -12.67 -4.43 -4.49
CA ARG A 61 -13.45 -5.69 -4.57
C ARG A 61 -13.54 -6.23 -6.01
N GLU A 62 -12.78 -5.64 -6.93
CA GLU A 62 -12.81 -5.97 -8.37
C GLU A 62 -11.50 -6.60 -8.88
N TRP A 63 -10.50 -6.77 -8.03
CA TRP A 63 -9.16 -7.19 -8.48
C TRP A 63 -9.10 -8.62 -9.04
N HIS A 64 -10.02 -9.50 -8.64
CA HIS A 64 -10.07 -10.86 -9.18
C HIS A 64 -10.52 -10.89 -10.65
N GLU A 65 -11.59 -10.16 -10.98
CA GLU A 65 -12.19 -10.13 -12.31
C GLU A 65 -12.62 -8.71 -12.72
N PRO A 66 -11.67 -7.76 -12.91
CA PRO A 66 -12.03 -6.41 -13.33
C PRO A 66 -12.55 -6.41 -14.76
N THR A 67 -13.55 -5.55 -15.02
CA THR A 67 -14.13 -5.37 -16.35
C THR A 67 -14.10 -3.92 -16.80
N PRO A 68 -14.14 -3.64 -18.13
CA PRO A 68 -14.16 -2.26 -18.62
C PRO A 68 -15.37 -1.45 -18.16
N GLU A 69 -16.50 -2.13 -17.88
CA GLU A 69 -17.76 -1.48 -17.50
C GLU A 69 -17.81 -1.16 -16.01
N ARG A 70 -17.20 -1.99 -15.16
CA ARG A 70 -17.30 -1.90 -13.71
C ARG A 70 -16.09 -1.25 -13.08
N SER A 71 -14.90 -1.62 -13.53
CA SER A 71 -13.64 -1.27 -12.88
C SER A 71 -12.50 -1.09 -13.89
N PRO A 72 -12.68 -0.18 -14.90
CA PRO A 72 -11.66 0.06 -15.91
C PRO A 72 -10.32 0.48 -15.32
N GLU A 73 -10.33 1.15 -14.18
CA GLU A 73 -9.14 1.57 -13.44
C GLU A 73 -8.32 0.36 -12.98
N VAL A 74 -8.95 -0.60 -12.32
CA VAL A 74 -8.29 -1.84 -11.85
C VAL A 74 -7.83 -2.68 -13.04
N LEU A 75 -8.66 -2.75 -14.10
CA LEU A 75 -8.30 -3.47 -15.32
C LEU A 75 -7.03 -2.89 -15.96
N ALA A 76 -6.93 -1.57 -16.07
CA ALA A 76 -5.76 -0.89 -16.63
C ALA A 76 -4.49 -1.15 -15.77
N ILE A 77 -4.60 -1.01 -14.44
CA ILE A 77 -3.49 -1.28 -13.51
C ILE A 77 -3.05 -2.74 -13.63
N ARG A 78 -3.98 -3.68 -13.60
CA ARG A 78 -3.66 -5.11 -13.68
C ARG A 78 -3.03 -5.50 -15.02
N ASN A 79 -3.50 -4.95 -16.13
CA ASN A 79 -2.90 -5.17 -17.44
C ASN A 79 -1.44 -4.67 -17.48
N ALA A 80 -1.15 -3.50 -16.93
CA ALA A 80 0.22 -3.00 -16.84
C ALA A 80 1.10 -3.89 -15.94
N MET A 81 0.56 -4.44 -14.85
CA MET A 81 1.25 -5.42 -14.01
C MET A 81 1.50 -6.73 -14.76
N ASP A 82 0.56 -7.20 -15.58
CA ASP A 82 0.72 -8.42 -16.39
C ASP A 82 1.83 -8.27 -17.43
N GLU A 83 2.00 -7.09 -18.01
CA GLU A 83 3.07 -6.80 -18.97
C GLU A 83 4.46 -6.77 -18.37
N THR A 84 4.59 -6.32 -17.11
CA THR A 84 5.89 -6.04 -16.50
C THR A 84 6.29 -7.04 -15.41
N GLY A 85 5.33 -7.81 -14.88
CA GLY A 85 5.49 -8.54 -13.64
C GLY A 85 5.53 -7.62 -12.42
N VAL A 86 5.40 -8.22 -11.23
CA VAL A 86 5.47 -7.51 -9.94
C VAL A 86 6.31 -8.30 -8.96
N VAL A 87 7.25 -7.64 -8.28
CA VAL A 87 8.07 -8.23 -7.20
C VAL A 87 7.64 -7.71 -5.84
N PHE A 88 7.29 -6.43 -5.78
CA PHE A 88 6.84 -5.73 -4.57
C PHE A 88 5.67 -4.81 -4.92
N ALA A 89 4.65 -4.78 -4.08
CA ALA A 89 3.52 -3.87 -4.23
C ALA A 89 3.06 -3.34 -2.87
N MET A 90 2.70 -2.06 -2.82
CA MET A 90 2.10 -1.42 -1.66
C MET A 90 0.84 -0.67 -2.10
N ASP A 91 -0.30 -1.05 -1.52
CA ASP A 91 -1.57 -0.36 -1.62
C ASP A 91 -1.73 0.54 -0.40
N VAL A 92 -1.86 1.84 -0.61
CA VAL A 92 -1.78 2.83 0.48
C VAL A 92 -3.17 3.34 0.82
N HIS A 93 -3.55 3.17 2.07
CA HIS A 93 -4.87 3.40 2.60
C HIS A 93 -4.86 4.17 3.93
N GLY A 94 -6.05 4.45 4.43
CA GLY A 94 -6.31 4.88 5.79
C GLY A 94 -7.45 4.08 6.41
N ASP A 95 -7.31 3.77 7.71
CA ASP A 95 -8.32 3.04 8.48
C ASP A 95 -9.00 3.96 9.50
N GLU A 96 -10.34 3.98 9.48
CA GLU A 96 -11.15 4.81 10.38
C GLU A 96 -11.33 4.20 11.78
N ALA A 97 -11.06 2.90 11.94
CA ALA A 97 -11.32 2.14 13.16
C ALA A 97 -10.07 1.89 14.01
N ILE A 98 -8.92 1.64 13.37
CA ILE A 98 -7.67 1.33 14.05
C ILE A 98 -6.78 2.57 14.07
N ALA A 99 -6.63 3.16 15.26
CA ALA A 99 -5.82 4.36 15.47
C ALA A 99 -4.31 4.04 15.54
N ALA A 100 -3.76 3.45 14.47
CA ALA A 100 -2.36 3.08 14.36
C ALA A 100 -1.94 2.97 12.89
N VAL A 101 -0.63 3.06 12.63
CA VAL A 101 -0.05 2.66 11.34
C VAL A 101 0.28 1.19 11.37
N PHE A 102 -0.20 0.44 10.37
CA PHE A 102 0.07 -0.99 10.27
C PHE A 102 0.12 -1.48 8.81
N LEU A 103 0.64 -2.67 8.62
CA LEU A 103 0.60 -3.39 7.35
C LEU A 103 -0.38 -4.56 7.44
N ALA A 104 -1.24 -4.70 6.45
CA ALA A 104 -1.99 -5.92 6.19
C ALA A 104 -1.31 -6.68 5.04
N GLY A 105 -0.98 -7.94 5.28
CA GLY A 105 -0.35 -8.81 4.30
C GLY A 105 -1.35 -9.62 3.49
N PHE A 106 -0.85 -10.67 2.88
CA PHE A 106 -1.57 -11.57 1.97
C PHE A 106 -1.79 -12.96 2.58
N GLU A 107 -1.61 -13.10 3.89
CA GLU A 107 -1.78 -14.39 4.56
C GLU A 107 -3.15 -14.99 4.24
N GLY A 108 -3.17 -16.28 3.97
CA GLY A 108 -4.40 -16.99 3.59
C GLY A 108 -4.69 -17.04 2.09
N ILE A 109 -3.83 -16.51 1.21
CA ILE A 109 -3.95 -16.76 -0.24
C ILE A 109 -3.69 -18.25 -0.55
N PRO A 110 -4.26 -18.81 -1.63
CA PRO A 110 -4.03 -20.21 -2.02
C PRO A 110 -2.57 -20.55 -2.28
N SER A 111 -1.82 -19.65 -2.92
CA SER A 111 -0.39 -19.82 -3.25
C SER A 111 0.56 -19.44 -2.12
N TRP A 112 0.05 -19.22 -0.91
CA TRP A 112 0.90 -18.84 0.22
C TRP A 112 2.09 -19.79 0.39
N SER A 113 3.27 -19.24 0.61
CA SER A 113 4.48 -20.00 0.93
C SER A 113 5.26 -19.35 2.06
N GLN A 114 6.05 -20.16 2.77
CA GLN A 114 6.91 -19.66 3.83
C GLN A 114 7.93 -18.64 3.28
N GLU A 115 8.49 -18.88 2.08
CA GLU A 115 9.43 -17.96 1.43
C GLU A 115 8.79 -16.59 1.19
N LEU A 116 7.56 -16.55 0.69
CA LEU A 116 6.86 -15.30 0.44
C LEU A 116 6.54 -14.57 1.76
N GLN A 117 6.14 -15.32 2.78
CA GLN A 117 5.90 -14.78 4.12
C GLN A 117 7.18 -14.19 4.73
N GLU A 118 8.32 -14.84 4.58
CA GLU A 118 9.61 -14.33 5.07
C GLU A 118 10.00 -13.02 4.39
N LYS A 119 9.76 -12.87 3.08
CA LYS A 119 9.96 -11.60 2.36
C LYS A 119 9.11 -10.46 2.95
N TYR A 120 7.84 -10.73 3.24
CA TYR A 120 6.94 -9.77 3.87
C TYR A 120 7.37 -9.41 5.29
N LEU A 121 7.67 -10.42 6.11
CA LEU A 121 8.11 -10.21 7.50
C LEU A 121 9.43 -9.43 7.56
N ARG A 122 10.33 -9.66 6.61
CA ARG A 122 11.58 -8.91 6.50
C ARG A 122 11.31 -7.42 6.22
N TYR A 123 10.45 -7.09 5.26
CA TYR A 123 10.08 -5.70 4.99
C TYR A 123 9.43 -5.05 6.23
N ARG A 124 8.48 -5.74 6.84
CA ARG A 124 7.79 -5.28 8.06
C ARG A 124 8.77 -4.99 9.21
N ALA A 125 9.75 -5.87 9.44
CA ALA A 125 10.77 -5.68 10.46
C ALA A 125 11.72 -4.53 10.14
N ILE A 126 12.03 -4.28 8.87
CA ILE A 126 12.80 -3.12 8.45
C ILE A 126 12.03 -1.83 8.75
N LEU A 127 10.77 -1.76 8.39
CA LEU A 127 9.94 -0.58 8.62
C LEU A 127 9.77 -0.30 10.12
N ASP A 128 9.53 -1.33 10.94
CA ASP A 128 9.34 -1.24 12.39
C ASP A 128 10.54 -0.58 13.11
N ARG A 129 11.76 -0.84 12.67
CA ARG A 129 12.95 -0.20 13.27
C ARG A 129 13.29 1.17 12.68
N ARG A 130 12.65 1.58 11.57
CA ARG A 130 12.94 2.85 10.90
C ARG A 130 12.10 4.00 11.41
N THR A 131 10.86 3.72 11.77
CA THR A 131 9.93 4.77 12.18
C THR A 131 9.13 4.37 13.42
N PRO A 132 9.05 5.25 14.42
CA PRO A 132 8.24 5.00 15.62
C PRO A 132 6.72 5.11 15.34
N ASP A 133 6.34 5.62 14.19
CA ASP A 133 4.93 5.70 13.80
C ASP A 133 4.34 4.34 13.45
N PHE A 134 5.16 3.41 12.98
CA PHE A 134 4.74 2.05 12.61
C PHE A 134 4.79 1.10 13.81
N GLN A 135 3.90 0.13 13.82
CA GLN A 135 3.84 -0.93 14.82
C GLN A 135 3.38 -2.26 14.21
N THR A 136 3.56 -3.37 14.94
CA THR A 136 3.31 -4.73 14.45
C THR A 136 2.31 -5.53 15.30
N LYS A 137 1.63 -4.89 16.27
CA LYS A 137 0.74 -5.54 17.24
C LYS A 137 -0.74 -5.39 16.90
N LYS A 138 -1.10 -4.24 16.32
CA LYS A 138 -2.47 -3.91 15.89
C LYS A 138 -2.56 -4.12 14.37
N GLY A 139 -3.73 -4.51 13.88
CA GLY A 139 -4.00 -4.71 12.46
C GLY A 139 -5.22 -5.59 12.23
N TYR A 140 -5.47 -5.95 11.00
CA TYR A 140 -6.59 -6.82 10.66
C TYR A 140 -6.32 -8.29 11.06
N PRO A 141 -7.38 -9.05 11.36
CA PRO A 141 -7.25 -10.48 11.54
C PRO A 141 -6.70 -11.17 10.28
N VAL A 142 -5.78 -12.09 10.48
CA VAL A 142 -5.21 -12.89 9.37
C VAL A 142 -6.27 -13.86 8.85
N ALA A 143 -6.43 -13.92 7.53
CA ALA A 143 -7.35 -14.88 6.91
C ALA A 143 -6.84 -16.32 7.09
N PRO A 144 -7.74 -17.30 7.36
CA PRO A 144 -7.35 -18.71 7.37
C PRO A 144 -6.75 -19.16 6.02
N PRO A 145 -5.93 -20.21 5.99
CA PRO A 145 -5.33 -20.71 4.77
C PRO A 145 -6.35 -20.96 3.65
N GLY A 146 -6.09 -20.44 2.46
CA GLY A 146 -6.95 -20.53 1.29
C GLY A 146 -8.23 -19.68 1.35
N ARG A 147 -8.36 -18.78 2.34
CA ARG A 147 -9.57 -17.98 2.56
C ARG A 147 -9.37 -16.47 2.37
N ALA A 148 -8.20 -16.05 1.93
CA ALA A 148 -7.98 -14.64 1.60
C ALA A 148 -8.94 -14.19 0.49
N ASN A 149 -9.43 -12.96 0.60
CA ASN A 149 -10.32 -12.39 -0.40
C ASN A 149 -9.53 -11.90 -1.61
N LEU A 150 -9.48 -12.69 -2.67
CA LEU A 150 -8.77 -12.37 -3.91
C LEU A 150 -9.39 -11.21 -4.70
N ALA A 151 -10.56 -10.72 -4.32
CA ALA A 151 -11.12 -9.50 -4.89
C ALA A 151 -10.43 -8.22 -4.38
N MET A 152 -9.56 -8.32 -3.37
CA MET A 152 -8.75 -7.22 -2.84
C MET A 152 -7.39 -7.16 -3.53
N SER A 153 -6.85 -5.95 -3.71
CA SER A 153 -5.59 -5.67 -4.42
C SER A 153 -4.41 -6.48 -3.87
N THR A 154 -4.10 -6.35 -2.61
CA THR A 154 -2.96 -7.01 -1.96
C THR A 154 -2.98 -8.53 -2.14
N ASN A 155 -4.12 -9.15 -1.86
CA ASN A 155 -4.27 -10.60 -1.99
C ASN A 155 -4.15 -11.06 -3.44
N GLN A 156 -4.79 -10.33 -4.36
CA GLN A 156 -4.75 -10.67 -5.79
C GLN A 156 -3.35 -10.50 -6.38
N ILE A 157 -2.64 -9.44 -6.02
CA ILE A 157 -1.28 -9.20 -6.52
C ILE A 157 -0.32 -10.28 -5.99
N ALA A 158 -0.40 -10.60 -4.71
CA ALA A 158 0.41 -11.67 -4.13
C ALA A 158 0.12 -13.02 -4.79
N GLU A 159 -1.15 -13.39 -4.96
CA GLU A 159 -1.57 -14.65 -5.58
C GLU A 159 -1.13 -14.75 -7.05
N ARG A 160 -1.34 -13.67 -7.83
CA ARG A 160 -1.10 -13.66 -9.28
C ARG A 160 0.37 -13.66 -9.65
N PHE A 161 1.20 -12.92 -8.89
CA PHE A 161 2.60 -12.67 -9.25
C PHE A 161 3.62 -13.32 -8.30
N GLY A 162 3.19 -13.92 -7.19
CA GLY A 162 4.10 -14.32 -6.12
C GLY A 162 4.86 -13.13 -5.53
N ALA A 163 4.24 -11.96 -5.55
CA ALA A 163 4.83 -10.70 -5.13
C ALA A 163 4.74 -10.49 -3.62
N CYS A 164 5.72 -9.82 -3.04
CA CYS A 164 5.63 -9.26 -1.70
C CYS A 164 4.66 -8.07 -1.72
N ALA A 165 3.36 -8.34 -1.56
CA ALA A 165 2.31 -7.33 -1.60
C ALA A 165 1.79 -7.01 -0.20
N MET A 166 1.38 -5.77 0.03
CA MET A 166 0.85 -5.31 1.31
C MET A 166 -0.08 -4.12 1.16
N THR A 167 -0.99 -3.98 2.10
CA THR A 167 -1.72 -2.74 2.31
C THR A 167 -1.09 -2.00 3.48
N LEU A 168 -0.71 -0.75 3.28
CA LEU A 168 -0.33 0.18 4.35
C LEU A 168 -1.59 0.93 4.80
N GLU A 169 -1.88 0.88 6.08
CA GLU A 169 -2.98 1.63 6.69
C GLU A 169 -2.45 2.72 7.61
N MET A 170 -3.01 3.91 7.48
CA MET A 170 -2.72 5.06 8.33
C MET A 170 -3.98 5.46 9.10
N PRO A 171 -3.87 5.99 10.34
CA PRO A 171 -5.04 6.37 11.11
C PRO A 171 -5.71 7.63 10.55
N PHE A 172 -7.05 7.72 10.64
CA PHE A 172 -7.80 8.90 10.21
C PHE A 172 -7.61 10.13 11.13
N LYS A 173 -7.37 9.91 12.41
CA LYS A 173 -7.33 11.00 13.40
C LYS A 173 -5.95 11.19 14.01
N ASP A 174 -5.47 10.17 14.70
CA ASP A 174 -4.16 10.18 15.35
C ASP A 174 -3.66 8.76 15.56
N ASN A 175 -2.38 8.63 15.88
CA ASN A 175 -1.72 7.37 16.20
C ASN A 175 -1.68 7.20 17.72
N ASP A 176 -2.41 6.22 18.26
CA ASP A 176 -2.47 5.96 19.70
C ASP A 176 -1.09 5.63 20.32
N ASP A 177 -0.20 5.02 19.52
CA ASP A 177 1.12 4.61 20.02
C ASP A 177 2.12 5.78 20.06
N LEU A 178 1.87 6.84 19.29
CA LEU A 178 2.65 8.08 19.28
C LEU A 178 1.72 9.27 18.99
N PRO A 179 0.88 9.68 19.94
CA PRO A 179 -0.13 10.72 19.70
C PRO A 179 0.49 12.12 19.56
N ASP A 180 -0.11 12.93 18.68
CA ASP A 180 0.12 14.38 18.60
C ASP A 180 -1.18 15.12 18.92
N PRO A 181 -1.43 15.51 20.19
CA PRO A 181 -2.68 16.16 20.58
C PRO A 181 -2.95 17.49 19.90
N ALA A 182 -1.95 18.12 19.30
CA ALA A 182 -2.08 19.41 18.62
C ALA A 182 -2.50 19.25 17.16
N ARG A 183 -2.07 18.19 16.47
CA ARG A 183 -2.22 18.04 15.03
C ARG A 183 -2.85 16.71 14.60
N GLY A 184 -2.75 15.68 15.42
CA GLY A 184 -3.15 14.33 15.07
C GLY A 184 -2.28 13.72 13.98
N TRP A 185 -2.88 12.87 13.16
CA TRP A 185 -2.23 12.33 11.95
C TRP A 185 -2.25 13.39 10.84
N SER A 186 -1.14 14.08 10.68
CA SER A 186 -1.02 15.23 9.78
C SER A 186 -0.53 14.84 8.38
N PRO A 187 -0.72 15.71 7.37
CA PRO A 187 -0.10 15.57 6.05
C PRO A 187 1.41 15.37 6.12
N ASP A 188 2.11 16.09 6.99
CA ASP A 188 3.56 15.97 7.14
C ASP A 188 3.97 14.60 7.66
N ARG A 189 3.22 14.02 8.61
CA ARG A 189 3.48 12.65 9.08
C ARG A 189 3.28 11.61 7.96
N SER A 190 2.26 11.78 7.13
CA SER A 190 2.04 10.90 5.97
C SER A 190 3.20 10.98 4.98
N ARG A 191 3.70 12.18 4.66
CA ARG A 191 4.88 12.37 3.77
C ARG A 191 6.15 11.76 4.36
N LEU A 192 6.39 11.93 5.66
CA LEU A 192 7.55 11.34 6.35
C LEU A 192 7.47 9.80 6.34
N LEU A 193 6.30 9.23 6.64
CA LEU A 193 6.09 7.79 6.57
C LEU A 193 6.38 7.22 5.17
N ALA A 194 6.03 7.95 4.12
CA ALA A 194 6.35 7.56 2.74
C ALA A 194 7.86 7.42 2.52
N ARG A 195 8.65 8.36 3.03
CA ARG A 195 10.11 8.30 2.94
C ARG A 195 10.68 7.11 3.72
N ASP A 196 10.13 6.81 4.90
CA ASP A 196 10.51 5.64 5.68
C ASP A 196 10.17 4.33 4.97
N CYS A 197 8.98 4.24 4.34
CA CYS A 197 8.58 3.10 3.52
C CYS A 197 9.51 2.88 2.32
N LEU A 198 9.88 3.94 1.62
CA LEU A 198 10.80 3.87 0.49
C LEU A 198 12.22 3.51 0.92
N ALA A 199 12.69 4.04 2.05
CA ALA A 199 13.97 3.69 2.62
C ALA A 199 14.00 2.22 3.09
N ALA A 200 12.88 1.73 3.65
CA ALA A 200 12.71 0.32 3.97
C ALA A 200 12.75 -0.57 2.72
N LEU A 201 12.13 -0.15 1.62
CA LEU A 201 12.20 -0.86 0.34
C LEU A 201 13.63 -0.91 -0.22
N ALA A 202 14.36 0.22 -0.18
CA ALA A 202 15.74 0.26 -0.63
C ALA A 202 16.62 -0.73 0.14
N GLU A 203 16.48 -0.81 1.45
CA GLU A 203 17.18 -1.78 2.29
C GLU A 203 16.71 -3.23 2.04
N TRP A 204 15.41 -3.43 1.85
CA TRP A 204 14.84 -4.75 1.55
C TRP A 204 15.40 -5.34 0.24
N LEU A 205 15.73 -4.52 -0.74
CA LEU A 205 16.33 -4.92 -2.02
C LEU A 205 17.81 -5.31 -1.92
N GLU A 206 18.47 -5.07 -0.79
CA GLU A 206 19.89 -5.40 -0.60
C GLU A 206 20.14 -6.79 -0.04
N GLY A 207 19.15 -7.45 0.49
CA GLY A 207 19.21 -8.78 1.10
C GLY A 207 18.19 -9.74 0.58
#